data_4c2ccc3c92ae22d54ba1c3e4aa71b359
#
_entry.id   4c2ccc3c92ae22d54ba1c3e4aa71b359
#
_cell.length_a   1.000
_cell.length_b   1.000
_cell.length_c   1.000
_cell.angle_alpha   90.00
_cell.angle_beta   90.00
_cell.angle_gamma   90.00
#
_symmetry.space_group_name_H-M   'P 1'
#
loop_
_entity.id
_entity.type
_entity.pdbx_description
1 polymer ?
#
loop_
_entity_poly.entity_id
_entity_poly.type
_entity_poly.pdbx_seq_one_letter_code
_entity_poly.pdbx_strand_id
1 'polypeptide(L)'
;MGIKQLLLGIIFWTVFKIALVHGRGRRINIYGAENGHSDIVQLRRNGAQQVYHSPIRQRRPQMRNALLSNSPLKWSKMQDENGNYLIPFVISGTYDTLEQKIIKSAMEKIANNSCIRLIPRTTQPDYAEILNKKGQGCYASIGRFPGKNVVMLESNDDQSCIQEDTVIHELFHVIGLWHEHMRADRDAFINVMYKNIEPAQYPQFEKLSTRDATTYNVPYDYKSVMHYDETAFAKPGKISMMTRDSQFQKVIGHPRDASSNDYKKVCAIYHCARCMNQDFDQLVQKDNIDLRNPVVTNAPVQFGDSDCTDRLGICPMLKSREMLNCKVMATFCCSSCSAPTTTTTTTTPATPVDGSLWQRIKSIFQ
;
A
#
# COMPACT_ATOMS: atom_id res chain seq x y z
N MET A 1 -48.59 -21.35 -31.00
CA MET A 1 -47.54 -21.17 -29.97
C MET A 1 -46.80 -19.90 -30.29
N GLY A 2 -47.18 -18.83 -29.60
CA GLY A 2 -47.06 -17.50 -30.10
C GLY A 2 -45.77 -16.76 -29.71
N ILE A 3 -45.54 -15.72 -30.43
CA ILE A 3 -44.46 -14.69 -30.31
C ILE A 3 -44.18 -14.28 -28.85
N LYS A 4 -45.17 -14.35 -27.95
CA LYS A 4 -45.00 -14.08 -26.49
C LYS A 4 -44.08 -15.06 -25.78
N GLN A 5 -44.01 -16.33 -26.16
CA GLN A 5 -43.04 -17.28 -25.54
C GLN A 5 -41.63 -17.09 -26.02
N LEU A 6 -41.47 -16.59 -27.29
CA LEU A 6 -40.15 -16.27 -27.82
C LEU A 6 -39.55 -15.02 -27.16
N LEU A 7 -40.38 -13.99 -26.91
CA LEU A 7 -39.96 -12.76 -26.22
C LEU A 7 -39.61 -13.00 -24.73
N LEU A 8 -40.36 -13.87 -24.02
CA LEU A 8 -40.02 -14.24 -22.65
C LEU A 8 -38.71 -15.04 -22.56
N GLY A 9 -38.44 -15.92 -23.52
CA GLY A 9 -37.17 -16.65 -23.61
C GLY A 9 -35.96 -15.73 -23.89
N ILE A 10 -36.13 -14.73 -24.74
CA ILE A 10 -35.08 -13.77 -25.06
C ILE A 10 -34.81 -12.84 -23.87
N ILE A 11 -35.83 -12.35 -23.18
CA ILE A 11 -35.69 -11.51 -21.99
C ILE A 11 -35.04 -12.31 -20.86
N PHE A 12 -35.42 -13.57 -20.63
CA PHE A 12 -34.80 -14.42 -19.62
C PHE A 12 -33.36 -14.74 -19.96
N TRP A 13 -33.01 -14.91 -21.25
CA TRP A 13 -31.64 -15.19 -21.68
C TRP A 13 -30.74 -13.94 -21.63
N THR A 14 -31.28 -12.75 -21.90
CA THR A 14 -30.54 -11.49 -21.79
C THR A 14 -30.34 -11.08 -20.33
N VAL A 15 -31.33 -11.26 -19.47
CA VAL A 15 -31.21 -11.02 -18.00
C VAL A 15 -30.22 -12.01 -17.38
N PHE A 16 -30.23 -13.28 -17.81
CA PHE A 16 -29.27 -14.29 -17.33
C PHE A 16 -27.84 -14.03 -17.83
N LYS A 17 -27.66 -13.49 -19.05
CA LYS A 17 -26.33 -13.07 -19.56
C LYS A 17 -25.81 -11.81 -18.87
N ILE A 18 -26.70 -10.90 -18.46
CA ILE A 18 -26.28 -9.68 -17.72
C ILE A 18 -25.90 -10.04 -16.28
N ALA A 19 -26.56 -11.03 -15.66
CA ALA A 19 -26.20 -11.51 -14.33
C ALA A 19 -24.86 -12.27 -14.26
N LEU A 20 -24.35 -12.77 -15.41
CA LEU A 20 -23.07 -13.50 -15.49
C LEU A 20 -21.82 -12.61 -15.67
N VAL A 21 -21.99 -11.29 -15.75
CA VAL A 21 -20.89 -10.34 -15.97
C VAL A 21 -20.44 -9.65 -14.69
N HIS A 22 -21.15 -9.82 -13.59
CA HIS A 22 -20.76 -9.23 -12.30
C HIS A 22 -20.16 -10.32 -11.41
N GLY A 23 -18.93 -10.08 -10.94
CA GLY A 23 -18.24 -10.94 -9.99
C GLY A 23 -19.10 -11.22 -8.73
N ARG A 24 -18.69 -12.21 -7.95
CA ARG A 24 -19.39 -12.59 -6.71
C ARG A 24 -19.55 -11.38 -5.80
N GLY A 25 -20.71 -11.27 -5.17
CA GLY A 25 -21.00 -10.34 -4.10
C GLY A 25 -21.04 -8.85 -4.45
N ARG A 26 -21.34 -8.03 -3.45
CA ARG A 26 -21.31 -6.57 -3.54
C ARG A 26 -19.87 -6.06 -3.56
N ARG A 27 -19.59 -5.04 -4.39
CA ARG A 27 -18.27 -4.38 -4.39
C ARG A 27 -17.92 -3.85 -3.01
N ILE A 28 -16.74 -4.21 -2.50
CA ILE A 28 -16.15 -3.56 -1.33
C ILE A 28 -15.63 -2.19 -1.77
N ASN A 29 -16.15 -1.12 -1.18
CA ASN A 29 -15.66 0.22 -1.44
C ASN A 29 -14.41 0.51 -0.59
N ILE A 30 -13.22 0.34 -1.16
CA ILE A 30 -11.94 0.62 -0.48
C ILE A 30 -11.67 2.13 -0.31
N TYR A 31 -12.42 2.97 -1.01
CA TYR A 31 -12.18 4.42 -1.05
C TYR A 31 -13.00 5.20 -0.03
N GLY A 32 -14.09 4.63 0.46
CA GLY A 32 -15.12 5.34 1.24
C GLY A 32 -15.39 4.79 2.63
N ALA A 33 -16.43 5.35 3.27
CA ALA A 33 -16.81 5.05 4.67
C ALA A 33 -17.28 3.60 4.90
N GLU A 34 -17.75 2.90 3.87
CA GLU A 34 -18.22 1.53 3.98
C GLU A 34 -17.09 0.52 4.25
N ASN A 35 -15.87 0.91 3.99
CA ASN A 35 -14.69 0.12 4.27
C ASN A 35 -14.25 0.28 5.72
N GLY A 36 -14.88 -0.36 6.68
CA GLY A 36 -14.54 -0.26 8.12
C GLY A 36 -13.09 -0.62 8.48
N HIS A 37 -12.26 -0.97 7.48
CA HIS A 37 -10.83 -1.28 7.59
C HIS A 37 -10.07 -0.53 6.52
N SER A 38 -9.09 0.28 6.92
CA SER A 38 -8.12 0.84 5.98
C SER A 38 -7.22 -0.26 5.45
N ASP A 39 -6.96 -0.23 4.16
CA ASP A 39 -5.95 -1.03 3.46
C ASP A 39 -4.52 -0.86 4.03
N ILE A 40 -4.26 0.23 4.79
CA ILE A 40 -2.98 0.49 5.50
C ILE A 40 -3.01 0.07 6.98
N VAL A 41 -4.16 -0.11 7.62
CA VAL A 41 -4.26 -0.35 9.10
C VAL A 41 -3.50 -1.59 9.55
N GLN A 42 -3.42 -2.62 8.74
CA GLN A 42 -2.73 -3.84 9.13
C GLN A 42 -1.20 -3.72 9.08
N LEU A 43 -0.65 -2.84 8.27
CA LEU A 43 0.79 -2.52 8.30
C LEU A 43 1.18 -1.91 9.65
N ARG A 44 0.29 -1.14 10.28
CA ARG A 44 0.51 -0.55 11.62
C ARG A 44 0.39 -1.58 12.75
N ARG A 45 -0.50 -2.58 12.64
CA ARG A 45 -0.62 -3.67 13.63
C ARG A 45 0.60 -4.60 13.63
N ASN A 46 1.29 -4.72 12.52
CA ASN A 46 2.48 -5.56 12.37
C ASN A 46 3.81 -4.84 12.65
N GLY A 47 3.80 -3.67 13.28
CA GLY A 47 5.02 -3.05 13.83
C GLY A 47 5.40 -1.65 13.34
N ALA A 48 4.55 -0.97 12.57
CA ALA A 48 4.82 0.40 12.12
C ALA A 48 4.04 1.45 12.95
N GLN A 49 3.97 1.30 14.28
CA GLN A 49 3.47 2.36 15.14
C GLN A 49 4.64 3.17 15.68
N GLN A 50 4.96 4.29 15.03
CA GLN A 50 5.32 5.55 15.66
C GLN A 50 5.51 6.65 14.63
N VAL A 51 4.57 7.59 14.64
CA VAL A 51 4.77 8.90 14.03
C VAL A 51 5.37 9.79 15.11
N TYR A 52 6.61 10.21 14.91
CA TYR A 52 7.29 11.13 15.81
C TYR A 52 6.85 12.58 15.56
N HIS A 53 6.36 13.23 16.60
CA HIS A 53 6.38 14.69 16.70
C HIS A 53 7.78 15.15 17.08
N SER A 54 8.52 15.74 16.15
CA SER A 54 9.73 16.48 16.44
C SER A 54 9.45 17.99 16.27
N PRO A 55 9.94 18.87 17.17
CA PRO A 55 9.74 20.31 17.04
C PRO A 55 10.54 20.82 15.84
N ILE A 56 9.84 21.43 14.90
CA ILE A 56 10.29 21.72 13.54
C ILE A 56 10.91 23.11 13.46
N ARG A 57 12.13 23.17 12.94
CA ARG A 57 12.62 24.31 12.15
C ARG A 57 11.93 24.29 10.78
N GLN A 58 11.26 25.39 10.43
CA GLN A 58 10.56 25.59 9.16
C GLN A 58 11.51 25.37 7.97
N ARG A 59 11.43 24.20 7.33
CA ARG A 59 11.86 24.00 5.94
C ARG A 59 10.60 23.75 5.12
N ARG A 60 10.57 24.24 3.86
CA ARG A 60 9.46 24.06 2.93
C ARG A 60 9.02 22.59 2.93
N PRO A 61 7.71 22.28 3.03
CA PRO A 61 7.23 20.90 3.00
C PRO A 61 7.61 20.27 1.66
N GLN A 62 8.37 19.19 1.71
CA GLN A 62 8.63 18.37 0.52
C GLN A 62 7.48 17.38 0.37
N MET A 63 6.98 17.27 -0.84
CA MET A 63 5.79 16.53 -1.25
C MET A 63 6.08 15.02 -1.38
N ARG A 64 5.17 14.09 -1.00
CA ARG A 64 5.51 12.65 -0.98
C ARG A 64 4.30 11.71 -0.92
N ASN A 65 4.28 10.67 -1.78
CA ASN A 65 3.43 9.48 -1.64
C ASN A 65 3.93 8.28 -2.47
N ALA A 66 5.19 8.31 -2.88
CA ALA A 66 5.82 7.21 -3.60
C ALA A 66 7.19 6.89 -2.99
N LEU A 67 7.60 5.62 -2.98
CA LEU A 67 8.92 5.20 -2.53
C LEU A 67 10.02 6.01 -3.21
N LEU A 68 11.10 6.26 -2.47
CA LEU A 68 12.33 6.76 -3.07
C LEU A 68 12.91 5.72 -4.04
N SER A 69 13.56 6.17 -5.12
CA SER A 69 14.16 5.26 -6.10
C SER A 69 15.31 4.41 -5.53
N ASN A 70 15.89 4.83 -4.40
CA ASN A 70 16.88 4.07 -3.64
C ASN A 70 16.31 3.38 -2.38
N SER A 71 14.98 3.33 -2.24
CA SER A 71 14.36 2.69 -1.09
C SER A 71 14.71 1.20 -0.99
N PRO A 72 15.04 0.67 0.20
CA PRO A 72 15.25 -0.76 0.40
C PRO A 72 13.95 -1.57 0.24
N LEU A 73 12.78 -0.90 0.27
CA LEU A 73 11.47 -1.50 0.05
C LEU A 73 11.11 -1.62 -1.44
N LYS A 74 11.98 -1.21 -2.33
CA LYS A 74 11.80 -1.36 -3.78
C LYS A 74 12.04 -2.82 -4.19
N TRP A 75 11.28 -3.33 -5.16
CA TRP A 75 11.50 -4.64 -5.77
C TRP A 75 12.65 -4.56 -6.78
N SER A 76 13.87 -4.45 -6.30
CA SER A 76 15.07 -4.24 -7.12
C SER A 76 15.98 -5.46 -7.25
N LYS A 77 15.61 -6.60 -6.65
CA LYS A 77 16.46 -7.79 -6.60
C LYS A 77 16.46 -8.59 -7.91
N MET A 78 15.45 -8.43 -8.73
CA MET A 78 15.27 -9.22 -9.95
C MET A 78 14.87 -8.32 -11.11
N GLN A 79 15.54 -8.50 -12.24
CA GLN A 79 15.20 -7.88 -13.52
C GLN A 79 15.28 -8.92 -14.63
N ASP A 80 14.51 -8.70 -15.70
CA ASP A 80 14.67 -9.45 -16.93
C ASP A 80 15.74 -8.81 -17.85
N GLU A 81 16.00 -9.42 -19.00
CA GLU A 81 16.97 -8.96 -20.00
C GLU A 81 16.61 -7.59 -20.59
N ASN A 82 15.34 -7.18 -20.51
CA ASN A 82 14.85 -5.88 -20.98
C ASN A 82 14.87 -4.81 -19.89
N GLY A 83 15.41 -5.11 -18.69
CA GLY A 83 15.48 -4.19 -17.56
C GLY A 83 14.17 -4.01 -16.80
N ASN A 84 13.15 -4.85 -17.06
CA ASN A 84 11.92 -4.81 -16.27
C ASN A 84 12.15 -5.43 -14.88
N TYR A 85 11.55 -4.83 -13.87
CA TYR A 85 11.62 -5.32 -12.50
C TYR A 85 10.57 -6.43 -12.27
N LEU A 86 11.02 -7.55 -11.75
CA LEU A 86 10.21 -8.74 -11.57
C LEU A 86 9.70 -8.82 -10.14
N ILE A 87 8.38 -8.96 -9.99
CA ILE A 87 7.72 -9.19 -8.70
C ILE A 87 7.12 -10.61 -8.73
N PRO A 88 7.74 -11.57 -8.04
CA PRO A 88 7.18 -12.90 -7.94
C PRO A 88 5.85 -12.87 -7.18
N PHE A 89 4.83 -13.58 -7.67
CA PHE A 89 3.55 -13.68 -6.97
C PHE A 89 3.04 -15.12 -6.90
N VAL A 90 2.17 -15.37 -5.93
CA VAL A 90 1.35 -16.56 -5.83
C VAL A 90 -0.08 -16.20 -5.49
N ILE A 91 -1.06 -16.86 -6.10
CA ILE A 91 -2.48 -16.74 -5.75
C ILE A 91 -2.81 -17.92 -4.86
N SER A 92 -2.88 -17.70 -3.55
CA SER A 92 -3.27 -18.69 -2.54
C SER A 92 -4.76 -18.58 -2.18
N GLY A 93 -5.40 -17.47 -2.54
CA GLY A 93 -6.84 -17.28 -2.37
C GLY A 93 -7.65 -18.09 -3.38
N THR A 94 -8.84 -18.55 -2.98
CA THR A 94 -9.79 -19.20 -3.89
C THR A 94 -10.57 -18.14 -4.66
N TYR A 95 -10.37 -18.10 -5.96
CA TYR A 95 -11.05 -17.18 -6.88
C TYR A 95 -11.63 -17.96 -8.05
N ASP A 96 -12.78 -17.53 -8.55
CA ASP A 96 -13.34 -18.14 -9.75
C ASP A 96 -12.59 -17.71 -11.03
N THR A 97 -12.96 -18.29 -12.17
CA THR A 97 -12.27 -18.05 -13.44
C THR A 97 -12.35 -16.59 -13.90
N LEU A 98 -13.47 -15.89 -13.60
CA LEU A 98 -13.64 -14.47 -13.96
C LEU A 98 -12.78 -13.59 -13.07
N GLU A 99 -12.79 -13.83 -11.78
CA GLU A 99 -11.99 -13.13 -10.78
C GLU A 99 -10.50 -13.26 -11.10
N GLN A 100 -10.03 -14.46 -11.42
CA GLN A 100 -8.65 -14.69 -11.84
C GLN A 100 -8.29 -13.91 -13.11
N LYS A 101 -9.22 -13.79 -14.07
CA LYS A 101 -9.02 -12.96 -15.28
C LYS A 101 -8.89 -11.49 -14.92
N ILE A 102 -9.71 -10.97 -14.00
CA ILE A 102 -9.63 -9.57 -13.55
C ILE A 102 -8.28 -9.30 -12.87
N ILE A 103 -7.84 -10.20 -11.97
CA ILE A 103 -6.53 -10.07 -11.33
C ILE A 103 -5.39 -10.06 -12.36
N LYS A 104 -5.43 -10.95 -13.35
CA LYS A 104 -4.42 -10.98 -14.42
C LYS A 104 -4.48 -9.75 -15.31
N SER A 105 -5.69 -9.27 -15.67
CA SER A 105 -5.87 -8.04 -16.45
C SER A 105 -5.27 -6.82 -15.74
N ALA A 106 -5.47 -6.69 -14.43
CA ALA A 106 -4.84 -5.63 -13.63
C ALA A 106 -3.30 -5.70 -13.68
N MET A 107 -2.72 -6.91 -13.56
CA MET A 107 -1.28 -7.11 -13.70
C MET A 107 -0.77 -6.75 -15.10
N GLU A 108 -1.49 -7.12 -16.15
CA GLU A 108 -1.17 -6.80 -17.55
C GLU A 108 -1.24 -5.30 -17.80
N LYS A 109 -2.24 -4.59 -17.27
CA LYS A 109 -2.30 -3.12 -17.34
C LYS A 109 -1.08 -2.45 -16.73
N ILE A 110 -0.66 -2.91 -15.55
CA ILE A 110 0.55 -2.40 -14.89
C ILE A 110 1.78 -2.67 -15.77
N ALA A 111 1.89 -3.87 -16.32
CA ALA A 111 3.01 -4.27 -17.18
C ALA A 111 3.06 -3.45 -18.48
N ASN A 112 1.92 -3.14 -19.08
CA ASN A 112 1.83 -2.37 -20.32
C ASN A 112 2.18 -0.89 -20.14
N ASN A 113 2.02 -0.36 -18.93
CA ASN A 113 2.22 1.06 -18.63
C ASN A 113 3.48 1.37 -17.81
N SER A 114 4.25 0.35 -17.43
CA SER A 114 5.46 0.50 -16.60
C SER A 114 6.50 -0.58 -16.94
N CYS A 115 7.63 -0.55 -16.26
CA CYS A 115 8.64 -1.61 -16.28
C CYS A 115 8.46 -2.65 -15.16
N ILE A 116 7.27 -2.79 -14.61
CA ILE A 116 6.98 -3.80 -13.58
C ILE A 116 6.37 -5.04 -14.25
N ARG A 117 6.85 -6.22 -13.87
CA ARG A 117 6.34 -7.50 -14.32
C ARG A 117 6.01 -8.38 -13.13
N LEU A 118 4.74 -8.67 -12.93
CA LEU A 118 4.33 -9.68 -11.98
C LEU A 118 4.49 -11.06 -12.64
N ILE A 119 5.30 -11.94 -12.02
CA ILE A 119 5.62 -13.27 -12.56
C ILE A 119 5.21 -14.36 -11.57
N PRO A 120 4.78 -15.53 -12.03
CA PRO A 120 4.52 -16.64 -11.13
C PRO A 120 5.78 -17.00 -10.32
N ARG A 121 5.62 -17.13 -8.99
CA ARG A 121 6.69 -17.51 -8.09
C ARG A 121 7.09 -18.96 -8.32
N THR A 122 8.39 -19.23 -8.30
CA THR A 122 8.96 -20.59 -8.23
C THR A 122 9.66 -20.80 -6.88
N THR A 123 10.88 -20.27 -6.72
CA THR A 123 11.71 -20.45 -5.52
C THR A 123 12.08 -19.13 -4.83
N GLN A 124 11.62 -18.00 -5.38
CA GLN A 124 12.02 -16.68 -4.87
C GLN A 124 11.61 -16.51 -3.41
N PRO A 125 12.54 -16.04 -2.53
CA PRO A 125 12.26 -15.88 -1.11
C PRO A 125 11.27 -14.74 -0.85
N ASP A 126 11.36 -13.63 -1.60
CA ASP A 126 10.47 -12.49 -1.47
C ASP A 126 9.42 -12.55 -2.58
N TYR A 127 8.15 -12.46 -2.22
CA TYR A 127 7.03 -12.56 -3.16
C TYR A 127 5.76 -11.90 -2.63
N ALA A 128 4.86 -11.54 -3.53
CA ALA A 128 3.50 -11.11 -3.21
C ALA A 128 2.58 -12.32 -3.11
N GLU A 129 1.81 -12.44 -2.02
CA GLU A 129 0.81 -13.50 -1.86
C GLU A 129 -0.59 -12.90 -1.90
N ILE A 130 -1.36 -13.28 -2.94
CA ILE A 130 -2.73 -12.85 -3.14
C ILE A 130 -3.64 -13.81 -2.39
N LEU A 131 -4.29 -13.29 -1.35
CA LEU A 131 -5.11 -14.02 -0.39
C LEU A 131 -6.57 -13.62 -0.49
N ASN A 132 -7.45 -14.58 -0.24
CA ASN A 132 -8.87 -14.35 -0.06
C ASN A 132 -9.30 -14.91 1.31
N LYS A 133 -9.75 -14.00 2.20
CA LYS A 133 -10.27 -14.40 3.52
C LYS A 133 -11.50 -13.55 3.86
N LYS A 134 -12.62 -14.20 4.16
CA LYS A 134 -13.89 -13.54 4.54
C LYS A 134 -13.70 -12.64 5.76
N GLY A 135 -14.22 -11.41 5.69
CA GLY A 135 -14.18 -10.41 6.74
C GLY A 135 -12.83 -9.67 6.87
N GLN A 136 -11.91 -9.85 5.91
CA GLN A 136 -10.62 -9.17 5.93
C GLN A 136 -10.56 -7.92 5.04
N GLY A 137 -11.50 -7.77 4.11
CA GLY A 137 -11.51 -6.66 3.17
C GLY A 137 -10.37 -6.72 2.15
N CYS A 138 -9.94 -5.54 1.73
CA CYS A 138 -8.91 -5.38 0.72
C CYS A 138 -7.76 -4.56 1.30
N TYR A 139 -6.54 -5.05 1.23
CA TYR A 139 -5.34 -4.33 1.69
C TYR A 139 -4.07 -4.99 1.16
N ALA A 140 -2.98 -4.23 1.11
CA ALA A 140 -1.69 -4.77 0.74
C ALA A 140 -0.52 -4.21 1.56
N SER A 141 0.61 -4.92 1.51
CA SER A 141 1.90 -4.44 2.01
C SER A 141 2.42 -3.34 1.09
N ILE A 142 3.04 -2.28 1.65
CA ILE A 142 3.64 -1.23 0.82
C ILE A 142 5.11 -1.53 0.56
N GLY A 143 5.43 -1.77 -0.71
CA GLY A 143 6.77 -2.15 -1.12
C GLY A 143 7.13 -3.59 -0.74
N ARG A 144 8.40 -3.94 -0.86
CA ARG A 144 8.96 -5.27 -0.64
C ARG A 144 9.53 -5.43 0.77
N PHE A 145 9.00 -6.35 1.52
CA PHE A 145 9.61 -6.88 2.75
C PHE A 145 10.23 -8.24 2.48
N PRO A 146 11.22 -8.68 3.28
CA PRO A 146 11.74 -10.04 3.20
C PRO A 146 10.64 -11.08 3.43
N GLY A 147 10.58 -12.08 2.56
CA GLY A 147 9.58 -13.13 2.62
C GLY A 147 8.28 -12.79 1.93
N LYS A 148 7.18 -13.13 2.57
CA LYS A 148 5.82 -12.96 2.07
C LYS A 148 5.32 -11.53 2.23
N ASN A 149 4.82 -10.93 1.15
CA ASN A 149 4.14 -9.64 1.13
C ASN A 149 2.66 -9.87 0.81
N VAL A 150 1.79 -9.46 1.71
CA VAL A 150 0.36 -9.76 1.63
C VAL A 150 -0.34 -8.83 0.64
N VAL A 151 -1.20 -9.43 -0.20
CA VAL A 151 -2.23 -8.74 -0.98
C VAL A 151 -3.55 -9.43 -0.63
N MET A 152 -4.34 -8.81 0.23
CA MET A 152 -5.65 -9.33 0.61
C MET A 152 -6.71 -8.78 -0.33
N LEU A 153 -7.38 -9.68 -1.03
CA LEU A 153 -8.48 -9.38 -1.94
C LEU A 153 -9.66 -10.27 -1.58
N GLU A 154 -10.45 -9.84 -0.61
CA GLU A 154 -11.62 -10.59 -0.21
C GLU A 154 -12.61 -10.74 -1.36
N SER A 155 -13.08 -11.95 -1.59
CA SER A 155 -14.20 -12.23 -2.49
C SER A 155 -15.02 -13.43 -2.00
N ASN A 156 -16.31 -13.22 -1.86
CA ASN A 156 -17.31 -14.22 -1.48
C ASN A 156 -18.68 -13.80 -2.02
N ASP A 157 -19.72 -14.58 -1.71
CA ASP A 157 -21.08 -14.34 -2.24
C ASP A 157 -21.72 -13.04 -1.70
N ASP A 158 -21.25 -12.53 -0.55
CA ASP A 158 -21.76 -11.31 0.08
C ASP A 158 -21.06 -10.06 -0.46
N GLN A 159 -19.73 -10.10 -0.63
CA GLN A 159 -18.90 -8.94 -1.02
C GLN A 159 -17.62 -9.34 -1.75
N SER A 160 -17.08 -8.42 -2.56
CA SER A 160 -15.88 -8.68 -3.37
C SER A 160 -15.00 -7.43 -3.56
N CYS A 161 -13.68 -7.63 -3.47
CA CYS A 161 -12.63 -6.68 -3.87
C CYS A 161 -12.25 -6.81 -5.36
N ILE A 162 -12.79 -7.81 -6.08
CA ILE A 162 -12.32 -8.13 -7.42
C ILE A 162 -12.96 -7.19 -8.45
N GLN A 163 -12.50 -5.96 -8.39
CA GLN A 163 -12.68 -4.92 -9.41
C GLN A 163 -11.30 -4.54 -9.91
N GLU A 164 -11.16 -4.23 -11.19
CA GLU A 164 -9.85 -4.00 -11.80
C GLU A 164 -9.11 -2.82 -11.18
N ASP A 165 -9.82 -1.72 -10.91
CA ASP A 165 -9.27 -0.55 -10.21
C ASP A 165 -8.82 -0.88 -8.77
N THR A 166 -9.61 -1.67 -8.03
CA THR A 166 -9.26 -2.13 -6.68
C THR A 166 -8.02 -3.03 -6.69
N VAL A 167 -7.94 -3.98 -7.61
CA VAL A 167 -6.76 -4.84 -7.75
C VAL A 167 -5.51 -4.03 -8.13
N ILE A 168 -5.63 -3.07 -9.04
CA ILE A 168 -4.52 -2.15 -9.39
C ILE A 168 -4.09 -1.35 -8.16
N HIS A 169 -5.03 -0.82 -7.38
CA HIS A 169 -4.76 -0.08 -6.14
C HIS A 169 -3.90 -0.90 -5.18
N GLU A 170 -4.31 -2.13 -4.87
CA GLU A 170 -3.58 -3.00 -3.95
C GLU A 170 -2.19 -3.39 -4.52
N LEU A 171 -2.09 -3.64 -5.81
CA LEU A 171 -0.82 -3.90 -6.46
C LEU A 171 0.10 -2.66 -6.46
N PHE A 172 -0.45 -1.45 -6.55
CA PHE A 172 0.34 -0.23 -6.44
C PHE A 172 0.91 -0.04 -5.04
N HIS A 173 0.21 -0.46 -3.99
CA HIS A 173 0.81 -0.55 -2.66
C HIS A 173 2.02 -1.48 -2.67
N VAL A 174 1.89 -2.69 -3.20
CA VAL A 174 3.02 -3.63 -3.31
C VAL A 174 4.20 -3.03 -4.09
N ILE A 175 3.92 -2.29 -5.15
CA ILE A 175 4.95 -1.62 -5.97
C ILE A 175 5.62 -0.48 -5.21
N GLY A 176 4.90 0.20 -4.29
CA GLY A 176 5.48 1.22 -3.43
C GLY A 176 4.78 2.58 -3.44
N LEU A 177 3.48 2.63 -3.74
CA LEU A 177 2.66 3.84 -3.62
C LEU A 177 1.86 3.84 -2.32
N TRP A 178 1.76 5.00 -1.67
CA TRP A 178 0.81 5.32 -0.62
C TRP A 178 -0.37 6.09 -1.18
N HIS A 179 -1.38 6.31 -0.34
CA HIS A 179 -2.54 7.08 -0.74
C HIS A 179 -2.20 8.53 -1.11
N GLU A 180 -2.92 9.06 -2.09
CA GLU A 180 -2.72 10.41 -2.60
C GLU A 180 -3.05 11.47 -1.54
N HIS A 181 -4.10 11.29 -0.75
CA HIS A 181 -4.50 12.21 0.34
C HIS A 181 -3.50 12.25 1.51
N MET A 182 -2.53 11.33 1.58
CA MET A 182 -1.46 11.32 2.58
C MET A 182 -0.24 12.15 2.16
N ARG A 183 -0.25 12.75 0.99
CA ARG A 183 0.83 13.62 0.50
C ARG A 183 1.06 14.78 1.46
N ALA A 184 2.31 15.16 1.64
CA ALA A 184 2.66 16.28 2.52
C ALA A 184 2.12 17.63 2.03
N ASP A 185 1.89 17.79 0.71
CA ASP A 185 1.32 18.98 0.08
C ASP A 185 -0.21 18.95 -0.03
N ARG A 186 -0.87 17.89 0.38
CA ARG A 186 -2.32 17.68 0.22
C ARG A 186 -3.18 18.85 0.70
N ASP A 187 -2.73 19.57 1.73
CA ASP A 187 -3.50 20.68 2.31
C ASP A 187 -3.64 21.89 1.35
N ALA A 188 -2.86 21.90 0.24
CA ALA A 188 -3.08 22.83 -0.87
C ALA A 188 -4.26 22.41 -1.79
N PHE A 189 -4.73 21.18 -1.67
CA PHE A 189 -5.72 20.58 -2.56
C PHE A 189 -6.98 20.12 -1.83
N ILE A 190 -6.86 19.63 -0.60
CA ILE A 190 -7.97 19.13 0.22
C ILE A 190 -7.91 19.69 1.63
N ASN A 191 -9.07 19.79 2.28
CA ASN A 191 -9.21 20.03 3.71
C ASN A 191 -9.69 18.75 4.39
N VAL A 192 -8.95 18.23 5.37
CA VAL A 192 -9.39 17.11 6.21
C VAL A 192 -10.27 17.63 7.33
N MET A 193 -11.49 17.12 7.40
CA MET A 193 -12.52 17.52 8.35
C MET A 193 -12.47 16.67 9.62
N TYR A 194 -11.40 16.78 10.42
CA TYR A 194 -11.14 15.94 11.60
C TYR A 194 -12.32 15.83 12.57
N LYS A 195 -13.15 16.89 12.71
CA LYS A 195 -14.37 16.88 13.54
C LYS A 195 -15.39 15.81 13.10
N ASN A 196 -15.34 15.41 11.84
CA ASN A 196 -16.23 14.43 11.24
C ASN A 196 -15.64 13.01 11.25
N ILE A 197 -14.46 12.82 11.83
CA ILE A 197 -13.71 11.56 11.85
C ILE A 197 -13.60 11.12 13.32
N GLU A 198 -13.71 9.83 13.59
CA GLU A 198 -13.42 9.32 14.94
C GLU A 198 -11.92 9.46 15.25
N PRO A 199 -11.52 9.91 16.47
CA PRO A 199 -10.11 10.12 16.80
C PRO A 199 -9.22 8.90 16.57
N ALA A 200 -9.75 7.70 16.75
CA ALA A 200 -9.03 6.45 16.46
C ALA A 200 -8.63 6.30 14.99
N GLN A 201 -9.28 7.03 14.08
CA GLN A 201 -9.03 6.99 12.64
C GLN A 201 -8.15 8.16 12.13
N TYR A 202 -7.78 9.12 12.99
CA TYR A 202 -6.90 10.24 12.59
C TYR A 202 -5.59 9.78 11.94
N PRO A 203 -4.96 8.66 12.37
CA PRO A 203 -3.77 8.15 11.71
C PRO A 203 -3.95 7.85 10.21
N GLN A 204 -5.18 7.60 9.72
CA GLN A 204 -5.45 7.38 8.31
C GLN A 204 -5.26 8.66 7.45
N PHE A 205 -5.27 9.81 8.10
CA PHE A 205 -5.12 11.12 7.48
C PHE A 205 -3.79 11.79 7.82
N GLU A 206 -2.84 11.07 8.39
CA GLU A 206 -1.50 11.61 8.63
C GLU A 206 -0.75 11.82 7.32
N LYS A 207 0.00 12.92 7.27
CA LYS A 207 0.87 13.20 6.12
C LYS A 207 2.15 12.38 6.22
N LEU A 208 2.59 11.85 5.09
CA LEU A 208 3.80 11.05 5.03
C LEU A 208 5.06 11.87 5.30
N SER A 209 6.00 11.24 6.02
CA SER A 209 7.29 11.83 6.33
C SER A 209 8.15 12.05 5.09
N THR A 210 8.97 13.10 5.16
CA THR A 210 9.92 13.48 4.10
C THR A 210 11.10 12.50 3.94
N ARG A 211 11.25 11.51 4.81
CA ARG A 211 12.39 10.58 4.77
C ARG A 211 12.13 9.35 3.91
N ASP A 212 10.87 8.94 3.76
CA ASP A 212 10.53 7.62 3.27
C ASP A 212 9.87 7.63 1.89
N ALA A 213 9.37 8.78 1.42
CA ALA A 213 8.62 8.91 0.18
C ALA A 213 8.88 10.23 -0.56
N THR A 214 8.51 10.30 -1.85
CA THR A 214 8.56 11.51 -2.70
C THR A 214 7.37 11.54 -3.64
N THR A 215 7.05 12.69 -4.25
CA THR A 215 6.08 12.77 -5.37
C THR A 215 6.77 12.78 -6.73
N TYR A 216 8.09 12.80 -6.78
CA TYR A 216 8.84 13.02 -8.02
C TYR A 216 8.39 14.29 -8.78
N ASN A 217 7.92 15.30 -8.07
CA ASN A 217 7.30 16.52 -8.62
C ASN A 217 6.05 16.26 -9.52
N VAL A 218 5.49 15.04 -9.45
CA VAL A 218 4.22 14.74 -10.12
C VAL A 218 3.10 15.51 -9.41
N PRO A 219 2.25 16.27 -10.14
CA PRO A 219 1.18 17.05 -9.54
C PRO A 219 0.22 16.22 -8.69
N TYR A 220 -0.46 16.87 -7.72
CA TYR A 220 -1.53 16.25 -6.96
C TYR A 220 -2.65 15.80 -7.90
N ASP A 221 -3.16 14.60 -7.66
CA ASP A 221 -4.09 13.99 -8.60
C ASP A 221 -5.40 13.54 -7.93
N TYR A 222 -6.44 14.33 -8.09
CA TYR A 222 -7.78 14.01 -7.63
C TYR A 222 -8.40 12.74 -8.29
N LYS A 223 -7.84 12.32 -9.44
CA LYS A 223 -8.28 11.13 -10.18
C LYS A 223 -7.42 9.90 -9.91
N SER A 224 -6.42 10.03 -9.04
CA SER A 224 -5.53 8.92 -8.67
C SER A 224 -6.34 7.73 -8.16
N VAL A 225 -5.99 6.53 -8.62
CA VAL A 225 -6.53 5.28 -8.06
C VAL A 225 -6.16 5.13 -6.58
N MET A 226 -5.15 5.86 -6.10
CA MET A 226 -4.72 5.87 -4.69
C MET A 226 -5.41 6.95 -3.86
N HIS A 227 -6.44 7.63 -4.35
CA HIS A 227 -7.14 8.68 -3.61
C HIS A 227 -8.42 8.15 -2.96
N TYR A 228 -8.58 8.35 -1.66
CA TYR A 228 -9.84 8.07 -0.96
C TYR A 228 -10.96 9.02 -1.39
N ASP A 229 -12.21 8.59 -1.22
CA ASP A 229 -13.38 9.44 -1.43
C ASP A 229 -13.62 10.40 -0.25
N GLU A 230 -14.59 11.29 -0.43
CA GLU A 230 -14.92 12.31 0.56
C GLU A 230 -15.50 11.76 1.86
N THR A 231 -15.94 10.50 1.88
CA THR A 231 -16.59 9.89 3.06
C THR A 231 -15.68 8.95 3.82
N ALA A 232 -14.45 8.69 3.32
CA ALA A 232 -13.51 7.76 3.95
C ALA A 232 -13.37 8.02 5.46
N PHE A 233 -13.67 7.00 6.30
CA PHE A 233 -13.65 7.07 7.77
C PHE A 233 -14.48 8.19 8.39
N ALA A 234 -15.41 8.79 7.64
CA ALA A 234 -16.30 9.81 8.17
C ALA A 234 -17.39 9.20 9.06
N LYS A 235 -17.84 9.98 10.04
CA LYS A 235 -19.06 9.68 10.78
C LYS A 235 -20.27 9.58 9.84
N PRO A 236 -21.28 8.79 10.16
CA PRO A 236 -22.44 8.61 9.30
C PRO A 236 -23.03 9.95 8.78
N GLY A 237 -23.23 10.04 7.47
CA GLY A 237 -23.77 11.24 6.79
C GLY A 237 -22.83 12.45 6.78
N LYS A 238 -21.55 12.30 7.11
CA LYS A 238 -20.54 13.37 7.05
C LYS A 238 -19.52 13.09 5.96
N ILE A 239 -18.72 14.13 5.63
CA ILE A 239 -17.53 14.00 4.81
C ILE A 239 -16.28 14.16 5.66
N SER A 240 -15.22 13.41 5.36
CA SER A 240 -13.91 13.50 6.01
C SER A 240 -12.95 14.39 5.23
N MET A 241 -13.17 14.53 3.93
CA MET A 241 -12.34 15.35 3.04
C MET A 241 -13.20 16.26 2.17
N MET A 242 -12.78 17.52 2.05
CA MET A 242 -13.36 18.51 1.17
C MET A 242 -12.28 18.99 0.21
N THR A 243 -12.51 18.89 -1.09
CA THR A 243 -11.59 19.40 -2.10
C THR A 243 -11.62 20.93 -2.11
N ARG A 244 -10.46 21.58 -2.33
CA ARG A 244 -10.40 23.04 -2.48
C ARG A 244 -10.98 23.52 -3.80
N ASP A 245 -10.83 22.70 -4.84
CA ASP A 245 -11.52 22.89 -6.11
C ASP A 245 -12.78 22.01 -6.10
N SER A 246 -13.94 22.64 -6.00
CA SER A 246 -15.22 21.96 -5.83
C SER A 246 -15.61 21.03 -6.99
N GLN A 247 -15.06 21.26 -8.19
CA GLN A 247 -15.30 20.38 -9.34
C GLN A 247 -14.81 18.94 -9.11
N PHE A 248 -13.83 18.74 -8.22
CA PHE A 248 -13.28 17.43 -7.90
C PHE A 248 -13.92 16.75 -6.69
N GLN A 249 -14.87 17.41 -5.99
CA GLN A 249 -15.47 16.84 -4.77
C GLN A 249 -16.12 15.48 -4.99
N LYS A 250 -16.73 15.25 -6.15
CA LYS A 250 -17.34 13.98 -6.55
C LYS A 250 -16.44 13.14 -7.47
N VAL A 251 -15.19 13.55 -7.65
CA VAL A 251 -14.19 12.83 -8.46
C VAL A 251 -13.28 11.98 -7.60
N ILE A 252 -12.86 12.53 -6.43
CA ILE A 252 -11.98 11.81 -5.50
C ILE A 252 -12.61 10.49 -5.07
N GLY A 253 -11.81 9.41 -5.06
CA GLY A 253 -12.23 8.07 -4.67
C GLY A 253 -13.18 7.36 -5.64
N HIS A 254 -13.39 7.91 -6.84
CA HIS A 254 -14.20 7.27 -7.88
C HIS A 254 -13.38 7.00 -9.16
N PRO A 255 -12.23 6.32 -9.04
CA PRO A 255 -11.43 6.00 -10.21
C PRO A 255 -12.14 4.96 -11.09
N ARG A 256 -11.84 5.00 -12.39
CA ARG A 256 -12.20 3.92 -13.33
C ARG A 256 -10.99 3.06 -13.68
N ASP A 257 -9.81 3.64 -13.52
CA ASP A 257 -8.51 3.03 -13.80
C ASP A 257 -7.41 3.85 -13.07
N ALA A 258 -6.19 3.35 -13.07
CA ALA A 258 -5.04 4.14 -12.65
C ALA A 258 -4.84 5.34 -13.57
N SER A 259 -4.48 6.47 -12.99
CA SER A 259 -4.21 7.69 -13.75
C SER A 259 -2.82 7.66 -14.40
N SER A 260 -2.60 8.55 -15.36
CA SER A 260 -1.25 8.75 -15.92
C SER A 260 -0.25 9.20 -14.85
N ASN A 261 -0.68 9.96 -13.84
CA ASN A 261 0.19 10.41 -12.76
C ASN A 261 0.54 9.28 -11.78
N ASP A 262 -0.35 8.30 -11.60
CA ASP A 262 -0.02 7.10 -10.84
C ASP A 262 1.10 6.32 -11.55
N TYR A 263 0.97 6.09 -12.86
CA TYR A 263 2.02 5.41 -13.63
C TYR A 263 3.33 6.19 -13.69
N LYS A 264 3.31 7.53 -13.80
CA LYS A 264 4.54 8.35 -13.75
C LYS A 264 5.30 8.16 -12.45
N LYS A 265 4.60 8.06 -11.31
CA LYS A 265 5.22 7.78 -10.01
C LYS A 265 5.85 6.38 -10.00
N VAL A 266 5.15 5.35 -10.50
CA VAL A 266 5.71 4.00 -10.62
C VAL A 266 6.96 4.02 -11.50
N CYS A 267 6.89 4.63 -12.68
CA CYS A 267 8.03 4.73 -13.59
C CYS A 267 9.22 5.49 -12.96
N ALA A 268 8.95 6.50 -12.15
CA ALA A 268 9.98 7.28 -11.45
C ALA A 268 10.64 6.49 -10.31
N ILE A 269 9.87 5.70 -9.52
CA ILE A 269 10.44 4.81 -8.50
C ILE A 269 11.47 3.85 -9.13
N TYR A 270 11.14 3.29 -10.29
CA TYR A 270 11.89 2.21 -10.89
C TYR A 270 12.84 2.65 -12.01
N HIS A 271 12.83 3.94 -12.38
CA HIS A 271 13.59 4.47 -13.53
C HIS A 271 13.32 3.66 -14.80
N CYS A 272 12.05 3.47 -15.12
CA CYS A 272 11.65 2.74 -16.32
C CYS A 272 12.18 3.44 -17.58
N ALA A 273 12.73 2.70 -18.54
CA ALA A 273 13.09 3.29 -19.83
C ALA A 273 11.86 3.77 -20.62
N ARG A 274 10.73 3.08 -20.45
CA ARG A 274 9.44 3.46 -21.08
C ARG A 274 8.34 3.52 -20.03
N CYS A 275 7.43 4.48 -20.19
CA CYS A 275 6.27 4.68 -19.35
C CYS A 275 5.05 4.98 -20.22
N MET A 276 3.96 4.20 -20.08
CA MET A 276 2.76 4.36 -20.92
C MET A 276 3.10 4.42 -22.42
N ASN A 277 3.96 3.51 -22.87
CA ASN A 277 4.48 3.40 -24.24
C ASN A 277 5.30 4.61 -24.76
N GLN A 278 5.63 5.56 -23.91
CA GLN A 278 6.49 6.72 -24.24
C GLN A 278 7.88 6.53 -23.63
N ASP A 279 8.87 7.16 -24.22
CA ASP A 279 10.21 7.29 -23.66
C ASP A 279 10.10 8.08 -22.32
N PHE A 280 10.65 7.51 -21.25
CA PHE A 280 10.46 8.12 -19.93
C PHE A 280 11.30 9.37 -19.72
N ASP A 281 12.51 9.47 -20.31
CA ASP A 281 13.33 10.65 -20.20
C ASP A 281 12.68 11.86 -20.91
N GLN A 282 11.96 11.63 -21.99
CA GLN A 282 11.16 12.67 -22.64
C GLN A 282 9.98 13.12 -21.76
N LEU A 283 9.31 12.18 -21.08
CA LEU A 283 8.27 12.50 -20.10
C LEU A 283 8.82 13.29 -18.92
N VAL A 284 9.99 12.90 -18.41
CA VAL A 284 10.69 13.59 -17.31
C VAL A 284 10.94 15.06 -17.67
N GLN A 285 11.43 15.32 -18.87
CA GLN A 285 11.70 16.69 -19.34
C GLN A 285 10.39 17.47 -19.57
N LYS A 286 9.42 16.86 -20.25
CA LYS A 286 8.13 17.49 -20.59
C LYS A 286 7.33 17.87 -19.34
N ASP A 287 7.25 16.97 -18.37
CA ASP A 287 6.40 17.10 -17.19
C ASP A 287 7.17 17.58 -15.95
N ASN A 288 8.45 17.92 -16.12
CA ASN A 288 9.36 18.38 -15.05
C ASN A 288 9.37 17.42 -13.84
N ILE A 289 9.44 16.11 -14.11
CA ILE A 289 9.52 15.07 -13.09
C ILE A 289 10.88 15.14 -12.41
N ASP A 290 10.93 15.22 -11.10
CA ASP A 290 12.18 15.27 -10.34
C ASP A 290 12.59 13.86 -9.89
N LEU A 291 13.52 13.26 -10.62
CA LEU A 291 14.08 11.94 -10.32
C LEU A 291 15.17 11.98 -9.23
N ARG A 292 15.61 13.18 -8.81
CA ARG A 292 16.58 13.28 -7.73
C ARG A 292 15.93 12.78 -6.45
N ASN A 293 16.55 11.79 -5.84
CA ASN A 293 16.24 11.53 -4.45
C ASN A 293 16.44 12.83 -3.70
N PRO A 294 15.52 13.23 -2.81
CA PRO A 294 15.82 14.32 -1.90
C PRO A 294 17.18 13.97 -1.32
N VAL A 295 18.16 14.87 -1.54
CA VAL A 295 19.49 14.70 -1.00
C VAL A 295 19.29 14.56 0.51
N VAL A 296 19.25 13.33 0.99
CA VAL A 296 19.81 13.04 2.29
C VAL A 296 21.26 13.48 2.05
N THR A 297 21.57 14.70 2.46
CA THR A 297 22.97 15.13 2.52
C THR A 297 23.64 14.01 3.28
N ASN A 298 24.38 13.18 2.54
CA ASN A 298 25.40 12.32 3.08
C ASN A 298 26.56 13.22 3.51
N ALA A 299 26.33 14.19 4.38
CA ALA A 299 27.24 14.38 5.45
C ALA A 299 27.34 12.98 6.07
N PRO A 300 28.56 12.39 6.17
CA PRO A 300 28.69 11.19 6.96
C PRO A 300 27.96 11.53 8.24
N VAL A 301 26.82 10.87 8.47
CA VAL A 301 26.15 10.92 9.76
C VAL A 301 27.21 10.28 10.64
N GLN A 302 28.07 11.12 11.20
CA GLN A 302 28.69 10.76 12.45
C GLN A 302 27.49 10.49 13.32
N PHE A 303 27.21 9.22 13.54
CA PHE A 303 26.26 8.74 14.49
C PHE A 303 26.76 9.23 15.87
N GLY A 304 26.49 10.51 16.15
CA GLY A 304 26.45 10.95 17.51
C GLY A 304 25.29 10.18 18.12
N ASP A 305 25.55 9.50 19.22
CA ASP A 305 24.66 8.58 19.95
C ASP A 305 23.26 9.12 20.28
N SER A 306 22.92 10.35 19.93
CA SER A 306 21.70 11.04 20.30
C SER A 306 20.48 10.78 19.38
N ASP A 307 20.65 10.15 18.21
CA ASP A 307 19.57 10.00 17.22
C ASP A 307 19.30 8.53 16.83
N CYS A 308 19.92 7.60 17.53
CA CYS A 308 19.75 6.17 17.32
C CYS A 308 18.51 5.66 18.07
N THR A 309 17.33 5.81 17.45
CA THR A 309 16.06 5.30 18.00
C THR A 309 15.54 4.13 17.18
N ASP A 310 14.85 3.20 17.85
CA ASP A 310 14.15 2.12 17.17
C ASP A 310 12.95 2.71 16.40
N ARG A 311 12.95 2.48 15.08
CA ARG A 311 11.86 2.91 14.18
C ARG A 311 10.68 1.95 14.19
N LEU A 312 10.88 0.75 14.74
CA LEU A 312 9.85 -0.28 14.87
C LEU A 312 9.64 -0.57 16.37
N GLY A 313 8.42 -0.39 16.86
CA GLY A 313 8.07 -0.70 18.26
C GLY A 313 8.28 -2.16 18.67
N ILE A 314 8.49 -3.06 17.70
CA ILE A 314 8.80 -4.48 17.92
C ILE A 314 10.30 -4.72 18.24
N CYS A 315 11.18 -3.75 17.96
CA CYS A 315 12.63 -3.93 18.11
C CYS A 315 13.07 -4.37 19.53
N PRO A 316 12.57 -3.77 20.62
CA PRO A 316 12.92 -4.21 21.97
C PRO A 316 12.47 -5.65 22.26
N MET A 317 11.30 -6.04 21.74
CA MET A 317 10.79 -7.40 21.89
C MET A 317 11.61 -8.42 21.08
N LEU A 318 12.00 -8.09 19.84
CA LEU A 318 12.87 -8.95 19.03
C LEU A 318 14.24 -9.10 19.67
N LYS A 319 14.78 -8.03 20.28
CA LYS A 319 16.04 -8.09 21.03
C LYS A 319 15.93 -8.98 22.25
N SER A 320 14.91 -8.80 23.09
CA SER A 320 14.72 -9.58 24.30
C SER A 320 14.52 -11.08 24.06
N ARG A 321 14.12 -11.45 22.82
CA ARG A 321 13.93 -12.83 22.40
C ARG A 321 15.05 -13.37 21.50
N GLU A 322 16.16 -12.64 21.39
CA GLU A 322 17.30 -12.97 20.53
C GLU A 322 16.95 -13.20 19.04
N MET A 323 15.82 -12.63 18.62
CA MET A 323 15.32 -12.72 17.24
C MET A 323 15.72 -11.52 16.37
N LEU A 324 16.38 -10.49 16.95
CA LEU A 324 16.77 -9.29 16.26
C LEU A 324 18.05 -9.49 15.44
N ASN A 325 17.90 -9.59 14.12
CA ASN A 325 19.05 -9.64 13.23
C ASN A 325 19.55 -8.23 12.90
N CYS A 326 20.47 -7.71 13.69
CA CYS A 326 21.01 -6.36 13.54
C CYS A 326 21.78 -6.12 12.23
N LYS A 327 22.26 -7.15 11.54
CA LYS A 327 22.88 -7.00 10.21
C LYS A 327 21.86 -6.55 9.15
N VAL A 328 20.58 -6.90 9.36
CA VAL A 328 19.49 -6.57 8.43
C VAL A 328 18.61 -5.45 8.99
N MET A 329 18.45 -5.39 10.29
CA MET A 329 17.47 -4.55 10.98
C MET A 329 18.07 -3.29 11.63
N ALA A 330 19.40 -3.07 11.56
CA ALA A 330 20.04 -1.94 12.21
C ALA A 330 19.45 -0.56 11.83
N THR A 331 19.01 -0.40 10.59
CA THR A 331 18.37 0.85 10.12
C THR A 331 16.99 1.08 10.75
N PHE A 332 16.30 0.01 11.13
CA PHE A 332 14.95 0.05 11.69
C PHE A 332 14.93 -0.08 13.22
N CYS A 333 15.94 -0.75 13.76
CA CYS A 333 16.08 -1.08 15.17
C CYS A 333 17.40 -0.55 15.74
N CYS A 334 17.72 0.70 15.45
CA CYS A 334 19.03 1.29 15.75
C CYS A 334 19.35 1.22 17.26
N SER A 335 18.46 1.69 18.12
CA SER A 335 18.63 1.67 19.56
C SER A 335 18.75 0.24 20.11
N SER A 336 17.89 -0.65 19.65
CA SER A 336 17.95 -2.07 20.03
C SER A 336 19.20 -2.78 19.52
N CYS A 337 19.76 -2.34 18.39
CA CYS A 337 20.98 -2.91 17.82
C CYS A 337 22.27 -2.28 18.37
N SER A 338 22.23 -1.07 18.90
CA SER A 338 23.42 -0.31 19.34
C SER A 338 23.71 -0.42 20.84
N ALA A 339 22.74 -0.88 21.64
CA ALA A 339 22.94 -0.96 23.09
C ALA A 339 23.92 -2.10 23.46
N PRO A 340 24.98 -1.81 24.23
CA PRO A 340 25.92 -2.83 24.70
C PRO A 340 25.22 -3.82 25.62
N THR A 341 25.57 -5.09 25.51
CA THR A 341 25.17 -6.16 26.43
C THR A 341 25.85 -5.92 27.80
N THR A 342 25.27 -5.09 28.62
CA THR A 342 25.68 -5.02 30.03
C THR A 342 25.01 -6.17 30.78
N THR A 343 25.78 -7.22 30.99
CA THR A 343 25.46 -8.27 31.96
C THR A 343 25.48 -7.66 33.37
N THR A 344 24.33 -7.22 33.83
CA THR A 344 24.17 -6.95 35.29
C THR A 344 23.28 -8.04 35.83
N THR A 345 23.94 -9.00 36.50
CA THR A 345 23.30 -10.01 37.34
C THR A 345 22.62 -9.33 38.50
N THR A 346 21.30 -9.22 38.45
CA THR A 346 20.47 -8.99 39.62
C THR A 346 19.43 -10.09 39.65
N THR A 347 19.66 -11.04 40.53
CA THR A 347 18.76 -12.13 40.89
C THR A 347 17.54 -11.61 41.59
N THR A 348 16.39 -11.64 40.96
CA THR A 348 15.08 -11.61 41.60
C THR A 348 14.27 -12.79 41.11
N PRO A 349 13.55 -13.53 41.95
CA PRO A 349 12.95 -14.82 41.56
C PRO A 349 11.78 -14.61 40.57
N ALA A 350 11.81 -15.37 39.51
CA ALA A 350 10.77 -15.40 38.47
C ALA A 350 9.50 -16.10 38.98
N THR A 351 8.38 -15.45 38.85
CA THR A 351 7.05 -16.10 38.89
C THR A 351 6.82 -16.93 37.63
N PRO A 352 6.20 -18.10 37.71
CA PRO A 352 6.00 -18.98 36.54
C PRO A 352 5.04 -18.35 35.52
N VAL A 353 5.47 -18.23 34.29
CA VAL A 353 4.63 -17.76 33.19
C VAL A 353 3.87 -18.96 32.63
N ASP A 354 2.53 -18.81 32.57
CA ASP A 354 1.55 -19.74 32.05
C ASP A 354 1.90 -20.20 30.60
N GLY A 355 1.95 -21.52 30.40
CA GLY A 355 2.30 -22.15 29.12
C GLY A 355 1.27 -21.98 28.00
N SER A 356 0.13 -21.33 28.26
CA SER A 356 -0.95 -21.13 27.28
C SER A 356 -0.61 -20.11 26.18
N LEU A 357 0.33 -19.18 26.46
CA LEU A 357 0.76 -18.17 25.50
C LEU A 357 1.61 -18.76 24.37
N TRP A 358 2.36 -19.83 24.63
CA TRP A 358 3.20 -20.51 23.61
C TRP A 358 2.39 -21.28 22.57
N GLN A 359 1.27 -21.83 22.95
CA GLN A 359 0.36 -22.53 22.03
C GLN A 359 -0.30 -21.54 21.05
N ARG A 360 -0.62 -20.34 21.49
CA ARG A 360 -1.22 -19.29 20.65
C ARG A 360 -0.23 -18.68 19.66
N ILE A 361 1.06 -18.66 19.97
CA ILE A 361 2.09 -18.10 19.09
C ILE A 361 2.48 -19.10 18.00
N LYS A 362 2.51 -20.40 18.28
CA LYS A 362 2.78 -21.44 17.27
C LYS A 362 1.73 -21.47 16.16
N SER A 363 0.47 -21.15 16.45
CA SER A 363 -0.60 -21.11 15.43
C SER A 363 -0.55 -19.88 14.50
N ILE A 364 0.35 -18.92 14.77
CA ILE A 364 0.55 -17.73 13.93
C ILE A 364 1.69 -17.95 12.92
N PHE A 365 2.56 -18.93 13.17
CA PHE A 365 3.75 -19.21 12.35
C PHE A 365 3.74 -20.60 11.67
N GLN A 366 2.63 -21.34 11.76
CA GLN A 366 2.28 -22.46 10.89
C GLN A 366 1.17 -22.02 9.91
#